data_e3ffceb9ac01a00f94a3b966b8e80bb3
#
_entry.id   e3ffceb9ac01a00f94a3b966b8e80bb3
#
_cell.length_a   1.000
_cell.length_b   1.000
_cell.length_c   1.000
_cell.angle_alpha   90.00
_cell.angle_beta   90.00
_cell.angle_gamma   90.00
#
_symmetry.space_group_name_H-M   'P 1'
#
loop_
_entity.id
_entity.type
_entity.pdbx_description
1 polymer ?
#
loop_
_entity_poly.entity_id
_entity_poly.type
_entity_poly.pdbx_seq_one_letter_code
_entity_poly.pdbx_strand_id
1 'polypeptide(L)'
;MAARVYEHGHPTRVPEIRKGDIVVVIAGKDAGKRGKVERVIRRTASRGALRVPYRRGTPTSGTSVVVEGLNIAKRHTKPRQTSGRTDRMPKIQQGGILDIAMPLDVSKVMLVCQKCDRPTRIGHTTLEDGHRIRVCGHCGQALEVTA
;
A
#
# COMPACT_ATOMS: atom_id res chain seq x y z
N MET A 1 -16.97 -16.28 8.49
CA MET A 1 -15.56 -16.30 8.98
C MET A 1 -14.68 -15.65 7.92
N ALA A 2 -13.84 -14.66 8.30
CA ALA A 2 -12.92 -14.05 7.35
C ALA A 2 -11.95 -15.14 6.85
N ALA A 3 -11.83 -15.28 5.53
CA ALA A 3 -10.87 -16.22 4.96
C ALA A 3 -9.46 -15.84 5.44
N ARG A 4 -8.89 -16.67 6.29
CA ARG A 4 -7.51 -16.56 6.71
C ARG A 4 -6.66 -17.16 5.61
N VAL A 5 -5.98 -16.32 4.86
CA VAL A 5 -4.99 -16.79 3.89
C VAL A 5 -3.74 -17.12 4.68
N TYR A 6 -3.36 -18.39 4.67
CA TYR A 6 -2.12 -18.86 5.29
C TYR A 6 -1.01 -18.84 4.23
N GLU A 7 -0.10 -17.92 4.33
CA GLU A 7 1.19 -18.02 3.67
C GLU A 7 2.23 -18.41 4.72
N HIS A 8 2.92 -19.54 4.50
CA HIS A 8 3.98 -20.07 5.37
C HIS A 8 3.56 -20.33 6.83
N GLY A 9 2.35 -20.81 7.07
CA GLY A 9 1.89 -21.30 8.37
C GLY A 9 1.44 -20.24 9.37
N HIS A 10 1.46 -18.96 9.03
CA HIS A 10 0.92 -17.88 9.87
C HIS A 10 -0.30 -17.22 9.22
N PRO A 11 -1.39 -16.98 9.99
CA PRO A 11 -2.56 -16.31 9.47
C PRO A 11 -2.22 -14.87 9.11
N THR A 12 -2.19 -14.57 7.82
CA THR A 12 -1.98 -13.20 7.33
C THR A 12 -3.33 -12.49 7.31
N ARG A 13 -3.49 -11.46 8.14
CA ARG A 13 -4.71 -10.65 8.13
C ARG A 13 -4.82 -9.92 6.79
N VAL A 14 -5.94 -10.12 6.09
CA VAL A 14 -6.22 -9.41 4.84
C VAL A 14 -6.32 -7.91 5.18
N PRO A 15 -5.57 -7.03 4.50
CA PRO A 15 -5.66 -5.60 4.76
C PRO A 15 -7.06 -5.10 4.42
N GLU A 16 -7.57 -4.24 5.27
CA GLU A 16 -8.89 -3.64 5.12
C GLU A 16 -8.92 -2.61 3.99
N ILE A 17 -7.76 -1.98 3.70
CA ILE A 17 -7.59 -1.04 2.59
C ILE A 17 -7.25 -1.83 1.33
N ARG A 18 -7.92 -1.50 0.23
CA ARG A 18 -7.78 -2.15 -1.08
C ARG A 18 -7.31 -1.15 -2.13
N LYS A 19 -6.83 -1.67 -3.26
CA LYS A 19 -6.57 -0.86 -4.45
C LYS A 19 -7.86 -0.16 -4.87
N GLY A 20 -7.78 1.13 -5.22
CA GLY A 20 -8.92 1.94 -5.62
C GLY A 20 -9.61 2.70 -4.49
N ASP A 21 -9.36 2.35 -3.23
CA ASP A 21 -9.92 3.08 -2.09
C ASP A 21 -9.38 4.51 -2.03
N ILE A 22 -10.23 5.47 -1.64
CA ILE A 22 -9.80 6.83 -1.33
C ILE A 22 -9.38 6.88 0.14
N VAL A 23 -8.18 7.37 0.38
CA VAL A 23 -7.61 7.47 1.74
C VAL A 23 -7.12 8.87 2.04
N VAL A 24 -7.10 9.21 3.31
CA VAL A 24 -6.46 10.41 3.85
C VAL A 24 -5.22 10.00 4.63
N VAL A 25 -4.14 10.75 4.50
CA VAL A 25 -2.91 10.56 5.28
C VAL A 25 -3.08 11.24 6.65
N ILE A 26 -2.90 10.47 7.72
CA ILE A 26 -3.06 10.96 9.09
C ILE A 26 -1.76 11.59 9.60
N ALA A 27 -0.61 11.00 9.25
CA ALA A 27 0.68 11.41 9.80
C ALA A 27 1.79 11.39 8.76
N GLY A 28 2.73 12.31 8.90
CA GLY A 28 3.90 12.46 8.02
C GLY A 28 3.87 13.78 7.25
N LYS A 29 4.77 13.92 6.27
CA LYS A 29 4.92 15.16 5.47
C LYS A 29 3.67 15.54 4.66
N ASP A 30 2.83 14.56 4.31
CA ASP A 30 1.63 14.73 3.51
C ASP A 30 0.35 14.57 4.35
N ALA A 31 0.42 14.78 5.68
CA ALA A 31 -0.73 14.70 6.55
C ALA A 31 -1.87 15.63 6.09
N GLY A 32 -3.11 15.13 6.14
CA GLY A 32 -4.31 15.85 5.71
C GLY A 32 -4.62 15.71 4.21
N LYS A 33 -3.67 15.27 3.38
CA LYS A 33 -3.92 15.09 1.95
C LYS A 33 -4.70 13.81 1.69
N ARG A 34 -5.56 13.84 0.68
CA ARG A 34 -6.33 12.68 0.21
C ARG A 34 -5.76 12.17 -1.10
N GLY A 35 -5.86 10.87 -1.34
CA GLY A 35 -5.44 10.27 -2.59
C GLY A 35 -6.04 8.88 -2.79
N LYS A 36 -5.98 8.38 -4.02
CA LYS A 36 -6.44 7.04 -4.37
C LYS A 36 -5.32 6.03 -4.15
N VAL A 37 -5.64 4.87 -3.60
CA VAL A 37 -4.67 3.78 -3.41
C VAL A 37 -4.38 3.11 -4.75
N GLU A 38 -3.14 3.20 -5.21
CA GLU A 38 -2.66 2.56 -6.43
C GLU A 38 -2.44 1.06 -6.20
N ARG A 39 -1.75 0.71 -5.10
CA ARG A 39 -1.46 -0.67 -4.74
C ARG A 39 -1.25 -0.85 -3.25
N VAL A 40 -1.50 -2.07 -2.78
CA VAL A 40 -1.25 -2.50 -1.40
C VAL A 40 -0.11 -3.51 -1.40
N ILE A 41 0.91 -3.26 -0.59
CA ILE A 41 2.11 -4.09 -0.46
C ILE A 41 2.05 -4.78 0.90
N ARG A 42 1.99 -6.10 0.90
CA ARG A 42 2.13 -6.90 2.13
C ARG A 42 3.57 -7.36 2.25
N ARG A 43 4.15 -7.15 3.40
CA ARG A 43 5.48 -7.67 3.72
C ARG A 43 5.33 -8.77 4.75
N THR A 44 5.64 -9.97 4.37
CA THR A 44 5.82 -11.09 5.28
C THR A 44 7.27 -11.05 5.76
N ALA A 45 7.48 -11.07 7.07
CA ALA A 45 8.81 -11.26 7.61
C ALA A 45 9.27 -12.67 7.25
N SER A 46 10.17 -12.79 6.27
CA SER A 46 10.85 -14.07 6.02
C SER A 46 11.77 -14.38 7.21
N ARG A 47 11.82 -15.64 7.64
CA ARG A 47 12.66 -16.09 8.78
C ARG A 47 14.14 -15.72 8.66
N GLY A 48 14.63 -15.31 7.49
CA GLY A 48 16.00 -14.82 7.25
C GLY A 48 16.15 -13.28 7.27
N ALA A 49 15.06 -12.52 7.32
CA ALA A 49 15.10 -11.05 7.24
C ALA A 49 15.54 -10.35 8.55
N LEU A 50 15.74 -11.11 9.64
CA LEU A 50 16.25 -10.57 10.92
C LEU A 50 17.68 -10.02 10.85
N ARG A 51 18.37 -10.20 9.72
CA ARG A 51 19.73 -9.68 9.50
C ARG A 51 19.82 -8.46 8.58
N VAL A 52 18.69 -7.93 8.10
CA VAL A 52 18.74 -6.69 7.32
C VAL A 52 18.91 -5.54 8.29
N PRO A 53 20.04 -4.80 8.25
CA PRO A 53 20.21 -3.64 9.11
C PRO A 53 19.03 -2.69 8.89
N TYR A 54 18.44 -2.25 9.98
CA TYR A 54 17.35 -1.28 10.00
C TYR A 54 17.67 -0.11 9.08
N ARG A 55 17.05 -0.07 7.91
CA ARG A 55 17.05 1.12 7.08
C ARG A 55 15.88 1.98 7.56
N ARG A 56 16.21 3.14 8.12
CA ARG A 56 15.25 4.13 8.57
C ARG A 56 14.18 4.36 7.46
N GLY A 57 12.91 4.07 7.74
CA GLY A 57 11.79 4.28 6.83
C GLY A 57 11.24 3.05 6.09
N THR A 58 11.84 1.85 6.21
CA THR A 58 11.22 0.63 5.67
C THR A 58 10.53 -0.13 6.79
N PRO A 59 9.21 -0.34 6.74
CA PRO A 59 8.53 -1.17 7.71
C PRO A 59 9.07 -2.60 7.63
N THR A 60 9.53 -3.13 8.75
CA THR A 60 10.17 -4.46 8.84
C THR A 60 9.15 -5.59 8.63
N SER A 61 7.92 -5.36 8.99
CA SER A 61 6.77 -6.25 8.76
C SER A 61 5.51 -5.41 8.71
N GLY A 62 4.50 -5.86 7.98
CA GLY A 62 3.21 -5.18 7.93
C GLY A 62 2.73 -4.89 6.51
N THR A 63 1.63 -4.18 6.44
CA THR A 63 1.02 -3.75 5.19
C THR A 63 1.35 -2.29 4.94
N SER A 64 1.78 -2.00 3.72
CA SER A 64 2.04 -0.64 3.24
C SER A 64 1.18 -0.36 2.01
N VAL A 65 0.82 0.88 1.83
CA VAL A 65 0.01 1.33 0.69
C VAL A 65 0.76 2.38 -0.11
N VAL A 66 0.67 2.31 -1.43
CA VAL A 66 1.14 3.35 -2.34
C VAL A 66 -0.08 4.15 -2.75
N VAL A 67 -0.02 5.46 -2.52
CA VAL A 67 -1.10 6.41 -2.80
C VAL A 67 -0.66 7.33 -3.93
N GLU A 68 -1.52 7.54 -4.91
CA GLU A 68 -1.26 8.40 -6.06
C GLU A 68 -0.93 9.83 -5.61
N GLY A 69 0.16 10.39 -6.15
CA GLY A 69 0.57 11.76 -5.91
C GLY A 69 1.11 12.07 -4.51
N LEU A 70 1.17 11.08 -3.61
CA LEU A 70 1.61 11.28 -2.23
C LEU A 70 2.89 10.51 -1.92
N ASN A 71 3.63 11.01 -0.93
CA ASN A 71 4.90 10.45 -0.46
C ASN A 71 5.93 10.27 -1.59
N ILE A 72 6.01 11.22 -2.50
CA ILE A 72 6.95 11.21 -3.60
C ILE A 72 8.37 11.43 -3.05
N ALA A 73 9.28 10.56 -3.46
CA ALA A 73 10.71 10.66 -3.20
C ALA A 73 11.47 10.81 -4.51
N LYS A 74 12.43 11.72 -4.55
CA LYS A 74 13.35 11.91 -5.68
C LYS A 74 14.49 10.89 -5.56
N ARG A 75 14.64 10.07 -6.59
CA ARG A 75 15.73 9.10 -6.67
C ARG A 75 16.70 9.49 -7.77
N HIS A 76 17.94 9.72 -7.38
CA HIS A 76 19.02 9.95 -8.32
C HIS A 76 19.53 8.61 -8.85
N THR A 77 19.49 8.43 -10.17
CA THR A 77 20.02 7.25 -10.85
C THR A 77 21.28 7.63 -11.61
N LYS A 78 22.34 6.85 -11.44
CA LYS A 78 23.56 7.01 -12.24
C LYS A 78 23.36 6.40 -13.63
N PRO A 79 24.05 6.89 -14.66
CA PRO A 79 24.09 6.23 -15.97
C PRO A 79 24.59 4.79 -15.79
N ARG A 80 23.94 3.84 -16.44
CA ARG A 80 24.31 2.43 -16.39
C ARG A 80 24.45 1.88 -17.79
N GLN A 81 25.57 1.24 -18.05
CA GLN A 81 25.70 0.42 -19.24
C GLN A 81 25.14 -0.97 -18.93
N THR A 82 24.14 -1.38 -19.70
CA THR A 82 23.57 -2.72 -19.62
C THR A 82 23.95 -3.45 -20.90
N SER A 83 24.87 -4.41 -20.82
CA SER A 83 25.14 -5.35 -21.90
C SER A 83 24.36 -6.63 -21.61
N GLY A 84 23.39 -6.96 -22.45
CA GLY A 84 22.77 -8.27 -22.44
C GLY A 84 23.75 -9.32 -22.95
N ARG A 85 23.60 -10.58 -22.49
CA ARG A 85 24.47 -11.71 -22.91
C ARG A 85 24.48 -11.93 -24.43
N THR A 86 23.47 -11.42 -25.13
CA THR A 86 23.28 -11.55 -26.59
C THR A 86 23.38 -10.19 -27.33
N ASP A 87 23.48 -9.08 -26.63
CA ASP A 87 23.51 -7.76 -27.25
C ASP A 87 24.96 -7.42 -27.68
N ARG A 88 25.19 -7.28 -28.99
CA ARG A 88 26.49 -6.84 -29.57
C ARG A 88 26.83 -5.39 -29.24
N MET A 89 25.84 -4.58 -28.86
CA MET A 89 26.05 -3.18 -28.46
C MET A 89 25.53 -2.94 -27.06
N PRO A 90 26.32 -2.34 -26.15
CA PRO A 90 25.85 -1.97 -24.83
C PRO A 90 24.81 -0.87 -24.93
N LYS A 91 23.64 -1.09 -24.34
CA LYS A 91 22.61 -0.05 -24.20
C LYS A 91 22.99 0.85 -23.02
N ILE A 92 23.18 2.13 -23.30
CA ILE A 92 23.44 3.13 -22.26
C ILE A 92 22.10 3.65 -21.76
N GLN A 93 21.77 3.31 -20.53
CA GLN A 93 20.64 3.90 -19.83
C GLN A 93 21.12 5.19 -19.18
N GLN A 94 20.61 6.32 -19.66
CA GLN A 94 20.95 7.61 -19.07
C GLN A 94 20.45 7.68 -17.63
N GLY A 95 21.24 8.26 -16.76
CA GLY A 95 20.85 8.58 -15.39
C GLY A 95 19.96 9.82 -15.36
N GLY A 96 19.31 10.04 -14.22
CA GLY A 96 18.45 11.19 -14.03
C GLY A 96 17.83 11.21 -12.64
N ILE A 97 16.97 12.19 -12.42
CA ILE A 97 16.17 12.30 -11.20
C ILE A 97 14.79 11.72 -11.51
N LEU A 98 14.43 10.67 -10.79
CA LEU A 98 13.14 9.99 -10.93
C LEU A 98 12.28 10.29 -9.71
N ASP A 99 11.05 10.72 -9.95
CA ASP A 99 10.04 10.86 -8.90
C ASP A 99 9.33 9.51 -8.72
N ILE A 100 9.47 8.94 -7.52
CA ILE A 100 8.94 7.61 -7.18
C ILE A 100 7.98 7.74 -6.01
N ALA A 101 6.76 7.24 -6.17
CA ALA A 101 5.81 7.13 -5.08
C ALA A 101 6.26 6.04 -4.09
N MET A 102 6.58 6.45 -2.87
CA MET A 102 7.04 5.55 -1.81
C MET A 102 5.86 5.02 -1.00
N PRO A 103 5.93 3.76 -0.55
CA PRO A 103 4.87 3.19 0.26
C PRO A 103 4.75 3.88 1.61
N LEU A 104 3.52 4.12 2.04
CA LEU A 104 3.13 4.56 3.37
C LEU A 104 2.70 3.35 4.20
N ASP A 105 2.98 3.37 5.49
CA ASP A 105 2.45 2.36 6.40
C ASP A 105 0.92 2.48 6.51
N VAL A 106 0.22 1.36 6.56
CA VAL A 106 -1.25 1.33 6.66
C VAL A 106 -1.78 2.06 7.89
N SER A 107 -1.00 2.10 8.98
CA SER A 107 -1.35 2.84 10.19
C SER A 107 -1.36 4.36 10.03
N LYS A 108 -0.71 4.89 8.97
CA LYS A 108 -0.63 6.31 8.67
C LYS A 108 -1.72 6.80 7.72
N VAL A 109 -2.60 5.92 7.30
CA VAL A 109 -3.69 6.25 6.38
C VAL A 109 -5.03 5.81 6.95
N MET A 110 -6.08 6.52 6.60
CA MET A 110 -7.46 6.21 6.99
C MET A 110 -8.35 6.27 5.75
N LEU A 111 -9.28 5.34 5.63
CA LEU A 111 -10.23 5.30 4.54
C LEU A 111 -11.18 6.50 4.61
N VAL A 112 -11.51 7.08 3.46
CA VAL A 112 -12.54 8.11 3.33
C VAL A 112 -13.80 7.46 2.75
N CYS A 113 -14.91 7.60 3.45
CA CYS A 113 -16.18 7.10 2.97
C CYS A 113 -16.67 7.96 1.80
N GLN A 114 -17.04 7.33 0.68
CA GLN A 114 -17.53 8.03 -0.51
C GLN A 114 -18.93 8.63 -0.32
N LYS A 115 -19.72 8.12 0.64
CA LYS A 115 -21.09 8.59 0.88
C LYS A 115 -21.15 9.79 1.84
N CYS A 116 -20.42 9.74 2.96
CA CYS A 116 -20.42 10.82 3.94
C CYS A 116 -19.17 11.73 3.88
N ASP A 117 -18.23 11.43 2.98
CA ASP A 117 -16.96 12.16 2.75
C ASP A 117 -16.12 12.37 4.01
N ARG A 118 -16.26 11.50 5.01
CA ARG A 118 -15.50 11.57 6.27
C ARG A 118 -14.49 10.44 6.37
N PRO A 119 -13.30 10.70 6.94
CA PRO A 119 -12.38 9.64 7.31
C PRO A 119 -13.03 8.72 8.33
N THR A 120 -12.97 7.41 8.10
CA THR A 120 -13.68 6.45 8.93
C THR A 120 -12.86 5.19 9.18
N ARG A 121 -13.12 4.55 10.32
CA ARG A 121 -12.69 3.17 10.57
C ARG A 121 -13.63 2.22 9.84
N ILE A 122 -13.10 1.12 9.38
CA ILE A 122 -13.84 0.11 8.65
C ILE A 122 -14.51 -0.84 9.64
N GLY A 123 -15.84 -0.86 9.63
CA GLY A 123 -16.63 -1.91 10.23
C GLY A 123 -16.89 -3.05 9.25
N HIS A 124 -17.47 -4.13 9.73
CA HIS A 124 -17.84 -5.27 8.90
C HIS A 124 -19.25 -5.75 9.28
N THR A 125 -20.06 -6.02 8.26
CA THR A 125 -21.38 -6.64 8.41
C THR A 125 -21.43 -7.89 7.55
N THR A 126 -22.11 -8.92 8.04
CA THR A 126 -22.35 -10.14 7.28
C THR A 126 -23.71 -10.04 6.62
N LEU A 127 -23.75 -10.23 5.30
CA LEU A 127 -25.01 -10.32 4.55
C LEU A 127 -25.70 -11.66 4.81
N GLU A 128 -26.95 -11.77 4.40
CA GLU A 128 -27.75 -13.01 4.48
C GLU A 128 -27.09 -14.18 3.75
N ASP A 129 -26.39 -13.90 2.65
CA ASP A 129 -25.57 -14.84 1.88
C ASP A 129 -24.29 -15.33 2.60
N GLY A 130 -24.03 -14.87 3.83
CA GLY A 130 -22.82 -15.20 4.58
C GLY A 130 -21.57 -14.40 4.16
N HIS A 131 -21.65 -13.55 3.15
CA HIS A 131 -20.54 -12.70 2.73
C HIS A 131 -20.32 -11.54 3.68
N ARG A 132 -19.05 -11.31 4.03
CA ARG A 132 -18.64 -10.22 4.89
C ARG A 132 -18.27 -9.00 4.05
N ILE A 133 -18.99 -7.90 4.23
CA ILE A 133 -18.78 -6.62 3.56
C ILE A 133 -18.16 -5.60 4.51
N ARG A 134 -17.42 -4.64 3.95
CA ARG A 134 -16.88 -3.49 4.67
C ARG A 134 -17.96 -2.42 4.76
N VAL A 135 -18.12 -1.83 5.94
CA VAL A 135 -19.08 -0.74 6.17
C VAL A 135 -18.39 0.46 6.82
N CYS A 136 -18.91 1.63 6.54
CA CYS A 136 -18.46 2.86 7.18
C CYS A 136 -18.88 2.89 8.65
N GLY A 137 -17.95 3.16 9.56
CA GLY A 137 -18.24 3.28 10.98
C GLY A 137 -19.08 4.51 11.37
N HIS A 138 -19.27 5.49 10.46
CA HIS A 138 -20.09 6.68 10.72
C HIS A 138 -21.49 6.59 10.17
N CYS A 139 -21.65 6.19 8.91
CA CYS A 139 -22.95 6.18 8.25
C CYS A 139 -23.51 4.78 8.01
N GLY A 140 -22.78 3.71 8.34
CA GLY A 140 -23.21 2.32 8.16
C GLY A 140 -23.28 1.83 6.70
N GLN A 141 -22.98 2.68 5.71
CA GLN A 141 -23.05 2.34 4.31
C GLN A 141 -21.94 1.39 3.88
N ALA A 142 -22.22 0.51 2.94
CA ALA A 142 -21.23 -0.39 2.36
C ALA A 142 -20.11 0.41 1.66
N LEU A 143 -18.87 -0.01 1.90
CA LEU A 143 -17.68 0.56 1.30
C LEU A 143 -17.28 -0.29 0.10
N GLU A 144 -17.75 0.09 -1.07
CA GLU A 144 -17.39 -0.55 -2.32
C GLU A 144 -16.09 0.03 -2.85
N VAL A 145 -15.33 -0.79 -3.57
CA VAL A 145 -14.14 -0.33 -4.30
C VAL A 145 -14.61 0.15 -5.65
N THR A 146 -14.44 1.43 -5.95
CA THR A 146 -14.57 1.90 -7.33
C THR A 146 -13.44 1.32 -8.15
N ALA A 147 -13.79 0.45 -9.09
CA ALA A 147 -12.86 -0.17 -10.03
C ALA A 147 -12.12 0.88 -10.89
#